data_2d64959da1f1a4942597169e3f591be1
#
_entry.id   2d64959da1f1a4942597169e3f591be1
#
_cell.length_a   1.000
_cell.length_b   1.000
_cell.length_c   1.000
_cell.angle_alpha   90.00
_cell.angle_beta   90.00
_cell.angle_gamma   90.00
#
_symmetry.space_group_name_H-M   'P 1'
#
loop_
_entity.id
_entity.type
_entity.pdbx_description
1 polymer ?
#
loop_
_entity_poly.entity_id
_entity_poly.type
_entity_poly.pdbx_seq_one_letter_code
_entity_poly.pdbx_strand_id
1 'polypeptide(L)'
;FGEKAREVRDTSLKVPHGEYGIVVDAKVFTRENSDELAPGVNQAVRIYIAQKRKISVGDKMAGRHGNKGVVSRVLPVEDMPYLPNGRPLDIVLNPLGVPSRMNIGQVLEIHLSLAAKALGFNVATPVFDGANEKDIMDTLDLANDYVNLPFDDAESAEWKEKGQETTADGKPWAGETFTSKHGEELLPEVMQY
;
A
#
# COMPACT_ATOMS: atom_id res chain seq x y z
N PHE A 1 -29.92 38.30 1.02
CA PHE A 1 -30.15 38.51 2.46
C PHE A 1 -31.03 39.76 2.76
N GLY A 2 -31.27 40.68 1.80
CA GLY A 2 -32.11 41.83 1.99
C GLY A 2 -31.66 42.80 3.11
N GLU A 3 -32.59 43.54 3.68
CA GLU A 3 -32.30 44.53 4.76
C GLU A 3 -31.78 43.90 6.06
N LYS A 4 -32.06 42.62 6.33
CA LYS A 4 -31.56 41.86 7.48
C LYS A 4 -30.10 41.41 7.35
N ALA A 5 -29.47 41.63 6.21
CA ALA A 5 -28.06 41.23 5.96
C ALA A 5 -27.05 41.91 6.91
N ARG A 6 -27.43 42.96 7.60
CA ARG A 6 -26.57 43.63 8.57
C ARG A 6 -26.41 42.86 9.89
N GLU A 7 -27.35 41.97 10.21
CA GLU A 7 -27.34 41.16 11.43
C GLU A 7 -26.74 39.77 11.22
N VAL A 8 -26.65 39.29 9.96
CA VAL A 8 -26.14 37.98 9.62
C VAL A 8 -24.87 38.14 8.78
N ARG A 9 -23.78 37.61 9.28
CA ARG A 9 -22.50 37.64 8.60
C ARG A 9 -22.19 36.24 8.04
N ASP A 10 -21.83 36.16 6.76
CA ASP A 10 -21.30 34.95 6.19
C ASP A 10 -19.88 34.72 6.71
N THR A 11 -19.69 33.62 7.46
CA THR A 11 -18.41 33.18 8.00
C THR A 11 -17.83 31.99 7.24
N SER A 12 -18.36 31.72 6.05
CA SER A 12 -17.90 30.58 5.22
C SER A 12 -16.41 30.67 4.88
N LEU A 13 -15.77 29.52 4.91
CA LEU A 13 -14.38 29.42 4.48
C LEU A 13 -14.30 29.55 2.96
N LYS A 14 -13.31 30.29 2.50
CA LYS A 14 -12.94 30.38 1.09
C LYS A 14 -11.76 29.48 0.82
N VAL A 15 -11.75 28.85 -0.36
CA VAL A 15 -10.60 28.06 -0.80
C VAL A 15 -9.37 28.97 -0.93
N PRO A 16 -8.26 28.68 -0.22
CA PRO A 16 -7.05 29.46 -0.31
C PRO A 16 -6.48 29.50 -1.73
N HIS A 17 -5.76 30.54 -2.06
CA HIS A 17 -5.11 30.65 -3.37
C HIS A 17 -4.10 29.53 -3.57
N GLY A 18 -4.18 28.84 -4.72
CA GLY A 18 -3.30 27.70 -5.05
C GLY A 18 -3.82 26.34 -4.57
N GLU A 19 -4.90 26.27 -3.79
CA GLU A 19 -5.55 25.03 -3.44
C GLU A 19 -6.68 24.69 -4.41
N TYR A 20 -6.84 23.39 -4.69
CA TYR A 20 -7.87 22.86 -5.57
C TYR A 20 -8.32 21.47 -5.13
N GLY A 21 -9.49 21.07 -5.58
CA GLY A 21 -10.00 19.73 -5.30
C GLY A 21 -11.35 19.50 -5.96
N ILE A 22 -11.77 18.24 -5.95
CA ILE A 22 -13.07 17.82 -6.49
C ILE A 22 -14.01 17.56 -5.32
N VAL A 23 -15.17 18.18 -5.32
CA VAL A 23 -16.20 17.94 -4.31
C VAL A 23 -16.78 16.53 -4.52
N VAL A 24 -16.67 15.70 -3.49
CA VAL A 24 -17.16 14.32 -3.48
C VAL A 24 -18.54 14.24 -2.85
N ASP A 25 -18.75 15.00 -1.75
CA ASP A 25 -19.99 15.00 -0.99
C ASP A 25 -20.18 16.35 -0.28
N ALA A 26 -21.42 16.70 0.04
CA ALA A 26 -21.78 17.88 0.80
C ALA A 26 -22.91 17.55 1.78
N LYS A 27 -22.69 17.84 3.06
CA LYS A 27 -23.70 17.67 4.13
C LYS A 27 -24.07 19.02 4.70
N VAL A 28 -25.37 19.27 4.76
CA VAL A 28 -25.95 20.51 5.33
C VAL A 28 -26.48 20.21 6.72
N PHE A 29 -26.09 21.01 7.68
CA PHE A 29 -26.56 20.97 9.06
C PHE A 29 -27.33 22.24 9.36
N THR A 30 -28.55 22.11 9.89
CA THR A 30 -29.41 23.22 10.22
C THR A 30 -29.98 23.05 11.63
N ARG A 31 -30.30 24.17 12.30
CA ARG A 31 -30.95 24.12 13.62
C ARG A 31 -32.34 23.48 13.57
N GLU A 32 -33.02 23.60 12.45
CA GLU A 32 -34.32 23.00 12.23
C GLU A 32 -34.30 21.48 12.29
N ASN A 33 -33.19 20.89 11.88
CA ASN A 33 -32.95 19.43 11.93
C ASN A 33 -32.42 18.94 13.28
N SER A 34 -32.45 19.79 14.32
CA SER A 34 -31.90 19.48 15.65
C SER A 34 -30.40 19.17 15.69
N ASP A 35 -29.64 19.67 14.70
CA ASP A 35 -28.19 19.52 14.69
C ASP A 35 -27.52 20.42 15.74
N GLU A 36 -26.53 19.91 16.44
CA GLU A 36 -25.72 20.69 17.39
C GLU A 36 -24.79 21.65 16.65
N LEU A 37 -25.20 22.89 16.54
CA LEU A 37 -24.41 23.98 15.94
C LEU A 37 -23.85 24.90 17.02
N ALA A 38 -22.69 25.49 16.75
CA ALA A 38 -22.08 26.48 17.63
C ALA A 38 -23.00 27.68 17.85
N PRO A 39 -22.93 28.39 19.00
CA PRO A 39 -23.71 29.58 19.25
C PRO A 39 -23.53 30.62 18.14
N GLY A 40 -24.65 31.18 17.64
CA GLY A 40 -24.62 32.16 16.55
C GLY A 40 -24.55 31.60 15.14
N VAL A 41 -24.40 30.30 14.96
CA VAL A 41 -24.39 29.62 13.65
C VAL A 41 -25.81 29.09 13.37
N ASN A 42 -26.40 29.48 12.26
CA ASN A 42 -27.73 29.03 11.85
C ASN A 42 -27.66 27.83 10.88
N GLN A 43 -26.62 27.78 10.06
CA GLN A 43 -26.40 26.73 9.09
C GLN A 43 -24.91 26.47 8.94
N ALA A 44 -24.53 25.21 8.87
CA ALA A 44 -23.18 24.76 8.55
C ALA A 44 -23.23 23.79 7.38
N VAL A 45 -22.25 23.88 6.48
CA VAL A 45 -22.09 22.96 5.35
C VAL A 45 -20.72 22.32 5.46
N ARG A 46 -20.69 20.99 5.49
CA ARG A 46 -19.47 20.20 5.44
C ARG A 46 -19.29 19.68 4.03
N ILE A 47 -18.22 20.13 3.39
CA ILE A 47 -17.87 19.73 2.03
C ILE A 47 -16.69 18.76 2.10
N TYR A 48 -16.85 17.60 1.47
CA TYR A 48 -15.81 16.60 1.35
C TYR A 48 -15.11 16.80 0.00
N ILE A 49 -13.80 17.01 0.04
CA ILE A 49 -13.01 17.33 -1.15
C ILE A 49 -11.95 16.25 -1.34
N ALA A 50 -11.88 15.69 -2.55
CA ALA A 50 -10.82 14.81 -2.95
C ALA A 50 -9.67 15.59 -3.61
N GLN A 51 -8.45 15.34 -3.17
CA GLN A 51 -7.23 15.88 -3.74
C GLN A 51 -6.25 14.76 -4.05
N LYS A 52 -5.56 14.86 -5.18
CA LYS A 52 -4.38 14.03 -5.48
C LYS A 52 -3.13 14.79 -5.05
N ARG A 53 -2.59 14.42 -3.89
CA ARG A 53 -1.30 14.95 -3.43
C ARG A 53 -0.16 14.10 -4.00
N LYS A 54 0.84 14.77 -4.54
CA LYS A 54 2.10 14.15 -4.95
C LYS A 54 3.12 14.29 -3.84
N ILE A 55 4.02 13.31 -3.75
CA ILE A 55 5.16 13.38 -2.84
C ILE A 55 6.08 14.51 -3.28
N SER A 56 6.52 15.31 -2.32
CA SER A 56 7.46 16.40 -2.50
C SER A 56 8.64 16.28 -1.53
N VAL A 57 9.72 17.00 -1.83
CA VAL A 57 10.87 17.13 -0.92
C VAL A 57 10.39 17.71 0.42
N GLY A 58 10.81 17.10 1.52
CA GLY A 58 10.40 17.50 2.86
C GLY A 58 9.25 16.69 3.45
N ASP A 59 8.53 15.88 2.66
CA ASP A 59 7.47 15.03 3.16
C ASP A 59 8.03 13.88 4.01
N LYS A 60 7.33 13.54 5.08
CA LYS A 60 7.68 12.41 5.95
C LYS A 60 7.06 11.13 5.44
N MET A 61 7.88 10.09 5.36
CA MET A 61 7.46 8.73 5.04
C MET A 61 7.91 7.77 6.12
N ALA A 62 7.18 6.71 6.32
CA ALA A 62 7.49 5.65 7.28
C ALA A 62 7.07 4.28 6.74
N GLY A 63 7.78 3.25 7.16
CA GLY A 63 7.40 1.86 6.95
C GLY A 63 6.74 1.25 8.19
N ARG A 64 6.53 -0.08 8.14
CA ARG A 64 5.87 -0.85 9.20
C ARG A 64 6.80 -1.21 10.38
N HIS A 65 8.10 -0.97 10.25
CA HIS A 65 9.14 -1.43 11.20
C HIS A 65 9.75 -0.29 12.01
N GLY A 66 9.02 0.79 12.24
CA GLY A 66 9.53 1.96 12.95
C GLY A 66 10.57 2.77 12.18
N ASN A 67 10.82 2.43 10.93
CA ASN A 67 11.66 3.17 10.03
C ASN A 67 10.90 4.42 9.53
N LYS A 68 11.54 5.57 9.66
CA LYS A 68 11.00 6.86 9.27
C LYS A 68 12.06 7.70 8.55
N GLY A 69 11.63 8.49 7.63
CA GLY A 69 12.51 9.36 6.86
C GLY A 69 11.79 10.56 6.28
N VAL A 70 12.57 11.49 5.78
CA VAL A 70 12.09 12.67 5.07
C VAL A 70 12.58 12.57 3.62
N VAL A 71 11.70 12.83 2.68
CA VAL A 71 12.04 12.82 1.25
C VAL A 71 13.07 13.93 0.98
N SER A 72 14.26 13.54 0.58
CA SER A 72 15.35 14.47 0.26
C SER A 72 15.41 14.83 -1.21
N ARG A 73 15.02 13.91 -2.08
CA ARG A 73 15.00 14.09 -3.54
C ARG A 73 13.81 13.37 -4.17
N VAL A 74 13.29 13.96 -5.23
CA VAL A 74 12.39 13.30 -6.17
C VAL A 74 13.13 13.25 -7.49
N LEU A 75 13.41 12.05 -7.97
CA LEU A 75 14.16 11.81 -9.20
C LEU A 75 13.22 11.43 -10.35
N PRO A 76 13.53 11.81 -11.59
CA PRO A 76 12.87 11.26 -12.75
C PRO A 76 13.12 9.75 -12.83
N VAL A 77 12.22 9.04 -13.52
CA VAL A 77 12.25 7.57 -13.62
C VAL A 77 13.57 7.07 -14.24
N GLU A 78 14.12 7.83 -15.17
CA GLU A 78 15.35 7.50 -15.88
C GLU A 78 16.60 7.52 -14.99
N ASP A 79 16.57 8.31 -13.91
CA ASP A 79 17.67 8.44 -12.96
C ASP A 79 17.58 7.48 -11.77
N MET A 80 16.47 6.74 -11.66
CA MET A 80 16.28 5.76 -10.59
C MET A 80 17.03 4.46 -10.88
N PRO A 81 17.59 3.80 -9.85
CA PRO A 81 18.07 2.43 -9.97
C PRO A 81 16.97 1.50 -10.48
N TYR A 82 17.31 0.50 -11.24
CA TYR A 82 16.37 -0.42 -11.85
C TYR A 82 16.76 -1.87 -11.65
N LEU A 83 15.77 -2.75 -11.68
CA LEU A 83 15.94 -4.20 -11.65
C LEU A 83 16.44 -4.73 -13.00
N PRO A 84 17.00 -5.97 -13.06
CA PRO A 84 17.47 -6.56 -14.32
C PRO A 84 16.41 -6.62 -15.43
N ASN A 85 15.13 -6.66 -15.09
CA ASN A 85 14.01 -6.59 -16.03
C ASN A 85 13.69 -5.19 -16.54
N GLY A 86 14.48 -4.18 -16.17
CA GLY A 86 14.29 -2.77 -16.56
C GLY A 86 13.27 -2.00 -15.72
N ARG A 87 12.65 -2.60 -14.72
CA ARG A 87 11.71 -1.92 -13.85
C ARG A 87 12.43 -1.01 -12.86
N PRO A 88 12.14 0.31 -12.83
CA PRO A 88 12.75 1.22 -11.88
C PRO A 88 12.22 0.99 -10.46
N LEU A 89 13.06 1.27 -9.46
CA LEU A 89 12.67 1.27 -8.07
C LEU A 89 11.79 2.48 -7.75
N ASP A 90 10.81 2.27 -6.88
CA ASP A 90 9.88 3.33 -6.46
C ASP A 90 10.48 4.23 -5.38
N ILE A 91 11.33 3.65 -4.50
CA ILE A 91 11.95 4.35 -3.39
C ILE A 91 13.34 3.78 -3.09
N VAL A 92 14.27 4.65 -2.73
CA VAL A 92 15.61 4.29 -2.26
C VAL A 92 15.81 4.86 -0.86
N LEU A 93 16.20 4.03 0.07
CA LEU A 93 16.39 4.39 1.47
C LEU A 93 17.86 4.32 1.88
N ASN A 94 18.27 5.20 2.80
CA ASN A 94 19.63 5.15 3.35
C ASN A 94 19.79 3.94 4.28
N PRO A 95 20.70 2.98 3.98
CA PRO A 95 20.88 1.78 4.78
C PRO A 95 21.47 2.05 6.17
N LEU A 96 22.11 3.18 6.40
CA LEU A 96 22.70 3.55 7.71
C LEU A 96 21.63 3.67 8.82
N GLY A 97 20.37 3.83 8.46
CA GLY A 97 19.26 3.85 9.40
C GLY A 97 18.88 2.48 9.98
N VAL A 98 19.42 1.37 9.44
CA VAL A 98 19.03 0.01 9.83
C VAL A 98 19.88 -0.54 11.00
N PRO A 99 21.23 -0.54 10.95
CA PRO A 99 22.06 -1.24 11.93
C PRO A 99 21.86 -0.75 13.36
N SER A 100 21.85 0.56 13.56
CA SER A 100 21.73 1.16 14.89
C SER A 100 20.33 0.97 15.51
N ARG A 101 19.31 0.76 14.71
CA ARG A 101 17.92 0.61 15.16
C ARG A 101 17.47 -0.83 15.26
N MET A 102 18.31 -1.78 14.81
CA MET A 102 18.06 -3.23 14.91
C MET A 102 16.70 -3.67 14.32
N ASN A 103 16.15 -2.92 13.36
CA ASN A 103 14.88 -3.24 12.70
C ASN A 103 15.11 -3.98 11.39
N ILE A 104 15.76 -5.13 11.46
CA ILE A 104 16.10 -5.98 10.31
C ILE A 104 14.85 -6.48 9.57
N GLY A 105 13.71 -6.55 10.26
CA GLY A 105 12.43 -6.96 9.66
C GLY A 105 12.07 -6.19 8.39
N GLN A 106 12.48 -4.93 8.23
CA GLN A 106 12.27 -4.17 7.01
C GLN A 106 13.03 -4.75 5.79
N VAL A 107 14.21 -5.32 6.01
CA VAL A 107 15.00 -5.98 4.96
C VAL A 107 14.35 -7.31 4.58
N LEU A 108 13.95 -8.09 5.57
CA LEU A 108 13.24 -9.35 5.34
C LEU A 108 11.90 -9.14 4.64
N GLU A 109 11.17 -8.07 5.00
CA GLU A 109 9.93 -7.67 4.31
C GLU A 109 10.14 -7.43 2.82
N ILE A 110 11.21 -6.76 2.42
CA ILE A 110 11.49 -6.48 1.02
C ILE A 110 11.74 -7.78 0.24
N HIS A 111 12.51 -8.71 0.79
CA HIS A 111 12.78 -10.00 0.16
C HIS A 111 11.50 -10.80 -0.04
N LEU A 112 10.73 -10.97 1.02
CA LEU A 112 9.47 -11.71 0.96
C LEU A 112 8.44 -11.02 0.05
N SER A 113 8.37 -9.70 0.07
CA SER A 113 7.48 -8.92 -0.79
C SER A 113 7.84 -9.03 -2.27
N LEU A 114 9.13 -9.14 -2.60
CA LEU A 114 9.57 -9.36 -3.98
C LEU A 114 9.07 -10.71 -4.50
N ALA A 115 9.21 -11.76 -3.70
CA ALA A 115 8.69 -13.09 -4.02
C ALA A 115 7.16 -13.10 -4.12
N ALA A 116 6.47 -12.52 -3.14
CA ALA A 116 5.01 -12.42 -3.13
C ALA A 116 4.47 -11.68 -4.36
N LYS A 117 5.17 -10.63 -4.79
CA LYS A 117 4.78 -9.88 -5.99
C LYS A 117 4.99 -10.68 -7.27
N ALA A 118 6.05 -11.47 -7.36
CA ALA A 118 6.31 -12.35 -8.51
C ALA A 118 5.26 -13.47 -8.59
N LEU A 119 4.88 -14.04 -7.45
CA LEU A 119 3.90 -15.13 -7.35
C LEU A 119 2.43 -14.64 -7.32
N GLY A 120 2.18 -13.35 -7.09
CA GLY A 120 0.85 -12.75 -7.18
C GLY A 120 -0.03 -12.89 -5.91
N PHE A 121 0.56 -13.15 -4.73
CA PHE A 121 -0.19 -13.25 -3.48
C PHE A 121 0.19 -12.17 -2.46
N ASN A 122 -0.65 -12.00 -1.43
CA ASN A 122 -0.40 -11.10 -0.32
C ASN A 122 0.05 -11.90 0.91
N VAL A 123 1.01 -11.34 1.66
CA VAL A 123 1.56 -11.96 2.86
C VAL A 123 1.19 -11.13 4.08
N ALA A 124 0.66 -11.78 5.12
CA ALA A 124 0.53 -11.22 6.46
C ALA A 124 1.36 -12.03 7.45
N THR A 125 2.18 -11.34 8.23
CA THR A 125 3.07 -11.95 9.22
C THR A 125 2.74 -11.41 10.61
N PRO A 126 1.81 -12.04 11.37
CA PRO A 126 1.51 -11.66 12.74
C PRO A 126 2.75 -11.76 13.63
N VAL A 127 2.78 -11.00 14.75
CA VAL A 127 3.96 -10.87 15.61
C VAL A 127 4.44 -12.22 16.18
N PHE A 128 3.52 -13.12 16.49
CA PHE A 128 3.84 -14.42 17.10
C PHE A 128 3.77 -15.60 16.13
N ASP A 129 3.42 -15.35 14.89
CA ASP A 129 3.30 -16.35 13.82
C ASP A 129 3.82 -15.72 12.52
N GLY A 130 5.06 -15.31 12.53
CA GLY A 130 5.74 -14.68 11.41
C GLY A 130 6.52 -15.67 10.58
N ALA A 131 6.89 -15.27 9.35
CA ALA A 131 7.79 -16.02 8.50
C ALA A 131 9.20 -16.05 9.09
N ASN A 132 9.83 -17.22 9.11
CA ASN A 132 11.22 -17.36 9.48
C ASN A 132 12.14 -17.17 8.24
N GLU A 133 13.46 -17.14 8.45
CA GLU A 133 14.44 -16.94 7.36
C GLU A 133 14.33 -18.01 6.28
N LYS A 134 14.07 -19.27 6.69
CA LYS A 134 13.92 -20.40 5.79
C LYS A 134 12.69 -20.24 4.90
N ASP A 135 11.54 -19.86 5.46
CA ASP A 135 10.30 -19.61 4.71
C ASP A 135 10.51 -18.54 3.62
N ILE A 136 11.28 -17.51 3.95
CA ILE A 136 11.60 -16.44 3.00
C ILE A 136 12.49 -16.96 1.88
N MET A 137 13.52 -17.73 2.19
CA MET A 137 14.42 -18.30 1.19
C MET A 137 13.71 -19.27 0.26
N ASP A 138 12.89 -20.17 0.81
CA ASP A 138 12.10 -21.13 0.04
C ASP A 138 11.08 -20.42 -0.87
N THR A 139 10.46 -19.36 -0.39
CA THR A 139 9.53 -18.56 -1.20
C THR A 139 10.24 -17.81 -2.33
N LEU A 140 11.48 -17.34 -2.10
CA LEU A 140 12.30 -16.72 -3.14
C LEU A 140 12.72 -17.73 -4.21
N ASP A 141 13.12 -18.94 -3.81
CA ASP A 141 13.47 -20.02 -4.74
C ASP A 141 12.27 -20.42 -5.59
N LEU A 142 11.09 -20.54 -4.97
CA LEU A 142 9.84 -20.80 -5.70
C LEU A 142 9.53 -19.68 -6.70
N ALA A 143 9.68 -18.43 -6.30
CA ALA A 143 9.46 -17.29 -7.19
C ALA A 143 10.44 -17.27 -8.36
N ASN A 144 11.69 -17.64 -8.11
CA ASN A 144 12.71 -17.73 -9.15
C ASN A 144 12.37 -18.85 -10.15
N ASP A 145 11.96 -20.00 -9.67
CA ASP A 145 11.57 -21.12 -10.54
C ASP A 145 10.33 -20.74 -11.38
N TYR A 146 9.33 -20.09 -10.76
CA TYR A 146 8.14 -19.61 -11.45
C TYR A 146 8.43 -18.59 -12.57
N VAL A 147 9.32 -17.64 -12.32
CA VAL A 147 9.68 -16.59 -13.32
C VAL A 147 10.48 -17.18 -14.48
N ASN A 148 11.29 -18.23 -14.22
CA ASN A 148 12.14 -18.88 -15.21
C ASN A 148 11.46 -20.01 -15.97
N LEU A 149 10.19 -20.33 -15.69
CA LEU A 149 9.45 -21.32 -16.46
C LEU A 149 9.32 -20.90 -17.92
N PRO A 150 9.58 -21.82 -18.89
CA PRO A 150 9.39 -21.53 -20.31
C PRO A 150 7.92 -21.17 -20.61
N PHE A 151 7.72 -20.18 -21.44
CA PHE A 151 6.37 -19.66 -21.72
C PHE A 151 5.46 -20.62 -22.50
N ASP A 152 6.07 -21.58 -23.22
CA ASP A 152 5.39 -22.41 -24.21
C ASP A 152 5.14 -23.87 -23.78
N ASP A 153 5.55 -24.26 -22.57
CA ASP A 153 5.33 -25.61 -22.06
C ASP A 153 3.96 -25.73 -21.36
N ALA A 154 3.27 -26.84 -21.64
CA ALA A 154 2.01 -27.17 -20.98
C ALA A 154 2.14 -27.21 -19.44
N GLU A 155 3.29 -27.68 -18.96
CA GLU A 155 3.66 -27.70 -17.54
C GLU A 155 3.78 -26.28 -16.95
N SER A 156 4.34 -25.33 -17.70
CA SER A 156 4.44 -23.93 -17.27
C SER A 156 3.07 -23.24 -17.24
N ALA A 157 2.17 -23.61 -18.14
CA ALA A 157 0.80 -23.11 -18.15
C ALA A 157 0.03 -23.64 -16.93
N GLU A 158 0.21 -24.90 -16.58
CA GLU A 158 -0.39 -25.54 -15.41
C GLU A 158 0.11 -24.92 -14.10
N TRP A 159 1.39 -24.61 -13.99
CA TRP A 159 1.97 -23.90 -12.85
C TRP A 159 1.44 -22.47 -12.70
N LYS A 160 1.30 -21.76 -13.81
CA LYS A 160 0.73 -20.41 -13.81
C LYS A 160 -0.76 -20.41 -13.48
N GLU A 161 -1.47 -21.40 -13.96
CA GLU A 161 -2.88 -21.61 -13.62
C GLU A 161 -3.05 -21.92 -12.13
N LYS A 162 -2.25 -22.83 -11.61
CA LYS A 162 -2.25 -23.19 -10.17
C LYS A 162 -1.86 -22.03 -9.26
N GLY A 163 -0.94 -21.17 -9.66
CA GLY A 163 -0.54 -19.98 -8.91
C GLY A 163 -1.55 -18.83 -8.96
N GLN A 164 -2.53 -18.89 -9.86
CA GLN A 164 -3.56 -17.86 -10.03
C GLN A 164 -4.95 -18.30 -9.61
N GLU A 165 -5.15 -19.58 -9.29
CA GLU A 165 -6.47 -20.09 -8.88
C GLU A 165 -6.87 -19.53 -7.51
N THR A 166 -7.70 -18.50 -7.58
CA THR A 166 -8.65 -18.24 -6.52
C THR A 166 -9.81 -19.22 -6.69
N THR A 167 -10.26 -19.84 -5.61
CA THR A 167 -11.51 -20.60 -5.61
C THR A 167 -12.66 -19.72 -6.11
N ALA A 168 -13.70 -20.32 -6.67
CA ALA A 168 -14.89 -19.61 -7.20
C ALA A 168 -15.51 -18.62 -6.19
N ASP A 169 -15.22 -18.76 -4.90
CA ASP A 169 -15.65 -17.88 -3.81
C ASP A 169 -14.69 -16.73 -3.51
N GLY A 170 -13.66 -16.51 -4.35
CA GLY A 170 -12.66 -15.47 -4.13
C GLY A 170 -11.71 -15.73 -2.96
N LYS A 171 -11.69 -16.95 -2.42
CA LYS A 171 -10.75 -17.37 -1.39
C LYS A 171 -9.43 -17.78 -2.03
N PRO A 172 -8.29 -17.49 -1.39
CA PRO A 172 -7.02 -18.00 -1.87
C PRO A 172 -7.07 -19.54 -1.94
N TRP A 173 -6.45 -20.06 -2.97
CA TRP A 173 -6.39 -21.49 -3.24
C TRP A 173 -5.80 -22.25 -2.04
N ALA A 174 -6.51 -23.20 -1.50
CA ALA A 174 -6.20 -23.93 -0.26
C ALA A 174 -6.00 -25.44 -0.51
N GLY A 175 -5.42 -25.84 -1.63
CA GLY A 175 -5.50 -27.26 -1.99
C GLY A 175 -4.20 -28.01 -2.18
N GLU A 176 -3.07 -27.39 -2.47
CA GLU A 176 -1.82 -28.12 -2.68
C GLU A 176 -0.65 -27.32 -2.09
N THR A 177 0.27 -28.04 -1.46
CA THR A 177 1.53 -27.51 -0.96
C THR A 177 2.47 -27.34 -2.14
N PHE A 178 3.04 -26.14 -2.28
CA PHE A 178 4.16 -25.95 -3.21
C PHE A 178 5.41 -26.60 -2.61
N THR A 179 6.11 -27.39 -3.41
CA THR A 179 7.37 -27.98 -2.99
C THR A 179 8.51 -27.05 -3.38
N SER A 180 9.34 -26.68 -2.43
CA SER A 180 10.53 -25.90 -2.71
C SER A 180 11.53 -26.71 -3.55
N LYS A 181 12.48 -26.02 -4.19
CA LYS A 181 13.59 -26.64 -4.94
C LYS A 181 14.40 -27.66 -4.11
N HIS A 182 14.33 -27.56 -2.79
CA HIS A 182 14.98 -28.47 -1.85
C HIS A 182 14.08 -29.61 -1.39
N GLY A 183 12.89 -29.77 -1.98
CA GLY A 183 11.96 -30.87 -1.68
C GLY A 183 11.15 -30.67 -0.40
N GLU A 184 11.09 -29.45 0.12
CA GLU A 184 10.31 -29.13 1.32
C GLU A 184 8.95 -28.56 0.94
N GLU A 185 7.91 -29.04 1.61
CA GLU A 185 6.56 -28.49 1.45
C GLU A 185 6.48 -27.11 2.09
N LEU A 186 6.14 -26.09 1.28
CA LEU A 186 5.81 -24.77 1.79
C LEU A 186 4.41 -24.83 2.40
N LEU A 187 4.31 -24.52 3.67
CA LEU A 187 3.05 -24.57 4.39
C LEU A 187 2.05 -23.57 3.77
N PRO A 188 0.80 -24.02 3.55
CA PRO A 188 -0.26 -23.16 3.00
C PRO A 188 -0.47 -21.88 3.81
N GLU A 189 -0.10 -21.89 5.09
CA GLU A 189 -0.23 -20.76 6.02
C GLU A 189 0.59 -19.54 5.62
N VAL A 190 1.73 -19.73 4.93
CA VAL A 190 2.54 -18.62 4.38
C VAL A 190 1.87 -18.02 3.14
N MET A 191 0.98 -18.76 2.49
CA MET A 191 0.34 -18.37 1.23
C MET A 191 -1.11 -17.90 1.39
N GLN A 192 -1.70 -17.99 2.59
CA GLN A 192 -3.13 -17.68 2.82
C GLN A 192 -3.44 -16.21 3.12
N TYR A 193 -2.50 -15.28 3.01
CA TYR A 193 -2.76 -13.89 3.42
C TYR A 193 -2.41 -12.89 2.36
#